data_89794ef464819f9afacc2c8da4a10c99
#
_entry.id   89794ef464819f9afacc2c8da4a10c99
#
_cell.length_a   1.000
_cell.length_b   1.000
_cell.length_c   1.000
_cell.angle_alpha   90.00
_cell.angle_beta   90.00
_cell.angle_gamma   90.00
#
_symmetry.space_group_name_H-M   'P 1'
#
loop_
_entity.id
_entity.type
_entity.pdbx_description
1 polymer ?
#
loop_
_entity_poly.entity_id
_entity_poly.type
_entity_poly.pdbx_seq_one_letter_code
_entity_poly.pdbx_strand_id
1 'polypeptide(L)'
;MTLRLAALATVAVMLLVACGSDEPAPLFREDGSSGDVDYFYLIPAGSGEAIDRGEPLDILPRELTVQVGETLELVNEDDRGHLVGPFFVGAGETVRQRFNAPGTFIGECTVHPSGEIVLTVVE
;
A
#
# COMPACT_ATOMS: atom_id res chain seq x y z
N MET A 1 66.71 -11.49 35.45
CA MET A 1 66.26 -11.98 34.13
C MET A 1 64.79 -11.74 34.04
N THR A 2 64.35 -10.67 33.42
CA THR A 2 62.98 -10.29 33.28
C THR A 2 62.53 -10.54 31.85
N LEU A 3 61.65 -11.55 31.67
CA LEU A 3 61.06 -11.91 30.39
C LEU A 3 59.85 -10.99 30.13
N ARG A 4 59.98 -10.10 29.17
CA ARG A 4 58.89 -9.25 28.72
C ARG A 4 58.11 -9.98 27.60
N LEU A 5 56.89 -10.44 27.93
CA LEU A 5 55.93 -10.91 26.92
C LEU A 5 55.31 -9.67 26.26
N ALA A 6 55.55 -9.52 24.96
CA ALA A 6 54.86 -8.58 24.12
C ALA A 6 53.56 -9.23 23.64
N ALA A 7 52.42 -8.68 24.10
CA ALA A 7 51.12 -9.06 23.62
C ALA A 7 50.85 -8.34 22.28
N LEU A 8 50.81 -9.08 21.18
CA LEU A 8 50.34 -8.60 19.88
C LEU A 8 48.79 -8.56 19.92
N ALA A 9 48.23 -7.36 19.99
CA ALA A 9 46.79 -7.16 19.76
C ALA A 9 46.52 -7.11 18.25
N THR A 10 45.98 -8.18 17.73
CA THR A 10 45.43 -8.22 16.37
C THR A 10 44.10 -7.54 16.36
N VAL A 11 44.03 -6.33 15.79
CA VAL A 11 42.77 -5.62 15.52
C VAL A 11 42.14 -6.24 14.26
N ALA A 12 41.10 -7.04 14.44
CA ALA A 12 40.28 -7.54 13.34
C ALA A 12 39.34 -6.41 12.90
N VAL A 13 39.65 -5.79 11.77
CA VAL A 13 38.76 -4.86 11.09
C VAL A 13 37.66 -5.67 10.42
N MET A 14 36.48 -5.71 11.02
CA MET A 14 35.27 -6.23 10.37
C MET A 14 34.79 -5.21 9.33
N LEU A 15 35.04 -5.49 8.07
CA LEU A 15 34.39 -4.82 6.95
C LEU A 15 32.93 -5.26 6.90
N LEU A 16 32.04 -4.41 7.41
CA LEU A 16 30.61 -4.55 7.17
C LEU A 16 30.34 -4.20 5.70
N VAL A 17 30.23 -5.23 4.87
CA VAL A 17 29.68 -5.09 3.53
C VAL A 17 28.17 -4.88 3.71
N ALA A 18 27.74 -3.62 3.64
CA ALA A 18 26.34 -3.29 3.49
C ALA A 18 25.93 -3.72 2.07
N CYS A 19 25.28 -4.87 1.93
CA CYS A 19 24.54 -5.21 0.71
C CYS A 19 23.38 -4.23 0.58
N GLY A 20 23.56 -3.16 -0.21
CA GLY A 20 22.46 -2.40 -0.72
C GLY A 20 21.70 -3.27 -1.70
N SER A 21 20.52 -3.75 -1.32
CA SER A 21 19.61 -4.40 -2.25
C SER A 21 19.00 -3.32 -3.13
N ASP A 22 19.35 -3.32 -4.43
CA ASP A 22 18.67 -2.58 -5.50
C ASP A 22 17.34 -3.29 -5.81
N GLU A 23 16.48 -3.43 -4.82
CA GLU A 23 15.09 -3.79 -5.06
C GLU A 23 14.36 -2.58 -5.64
N PRO A 24 13.69 -2.73 -6.80
CA PRO A 24 12.82 -1.66 -7.29
C PRO A 24 11.80 -1.35 -6.19
N ALA A 25 11.68 -0.07 -5.85
CA ALA A 25 10.73 0.37 -4.84
C ALA A 25 9.34 -0.17 -5.19
N PRO A 26 8.64 -0.83 -4.25
CA PRO A 26 7.30 -1.31 -4.51
C PRO A 26 6.41 -0.14 -4.94
N LEU A 27 5.58 -0.36 -5.98
CA LEU A 27 4.63 0.64 -6.49
C LEU A 27 3.72 1.16 -5.36
N PHE A 28 3.53 0.34 -4.35
CA PHE A 28 2.67 0.60 -3.20
C PHE A 28 3.47 0.36 -1.91
N ARG A 29 3.42 1.31 -1.02
CA ARG A 29 4.00 1.20 0.32
C ARG A 29 2.95 1.61 1.33
N GLU A 30 2.53 0.68 2.17
CA GLU A 30 1.76 1.01 3.36
C GLU A 30 2.70 1.80 4.28
N ASP A 31 2.50 3.10 4.34
CA ASP A 31 3.11 3.89 5.39
C ASP A 31 2.02 4.33 6.36
N GLY A 32 2.20 4.03 7.63
CA GLY A 32 1.32 4.48 8.70
C GLY A 32 1.44 5.98 8.98
N SER A 33 1.85 6.77 7.98
CA SER A 33 2.05 8.20 8.16
C SER A 33 0.70 8.91 8.27
N SER A 34 0.57 9.75 9.28
CA SER A 34 -0.55 10.65 9.50
C SER A 34 -0.45 11.91 8.62
N GLY A 35 -0.10 11.73 7.34
CA GLY A 35 -0.08 12.82 6.36
C GLY A 35 -1.46 13.16 5.82
N ASP A 36 -1.55 14.19 5.01
CA ASP A 36 -2.78 14.58 4.33
C ASP A 36 -3.28 13.45 3.40
N VAL A 37 -4.60 13.28 3.34
CA VAL A 37 -5.28 12.36 2.44
C VAL A 37 -5.80 13.15 1.25
N ASP A 38 -5.40 12.77 0.05
CA ASP A 38 -5.81 13.44 -1.18
C ASP A 38 -7.10 12.83 -1.75
N TYR A 39 -7.26 11.51 -1.57
CA TYR A 39 -8.44 10.76 -2.02
C TYR A 39 -8.99 9.91 -0.87
N PHE A 40 -10.25 10.11 -0.56
CA PHE A 40 -10.96 9.38 0.49
C PHE A 40 -12.21 8.72 -0.06
N TYR A 41 -12.36 7.43 0.20
CA TYR A 41 -13.56 6.66 -0.13
C TYR A 41 -14.00 5.81 1.05
N LEU A 42 -15.30 5.84 1.31
CA LEU A 42 -15.95 5.06 2.36
C LEU A 42 -16.81 3.98 1.74
N ILE A 43 -16.58 2.73 2.13
CA ILE A 43 -17.45 1.59 1.83
C ILE A 43 -18.41 1.45 3.01
N PRO A 44 -19.70 1.81 2.85
CA PRO A 44 -20.61 1.83 3.96
C PRO A 44 -21.00 0.43 4.44
N ALA A 45 -21.44 0.33 5.69
CA ALA A 45 -22.05 -0.88 6.23
C ALA A 45 -23.24 -1.31 5.38
N GLY A 46 -23.38 -2.61 5.12
CA GLY A 46 -24.43 -3.17 4.29
C GLY A 46 -24.11 -3.24 2.78
N SER A 47 -22.91 -2.81 2.38
CA SER A 47 -22.47 -2.87 0.98
C SER A 47 -22.47 -4.28 0.43
N GLY A 48 -21.98 -5.27 1.18
CA GLY A 48 -21.97 -6.66 0.77
C GLY A 48 -23.38 -7.23 0.58
N GLU A 49 -24.33 -6.86 1.44
CA GLU A 49 -25.73 -7.26 1.29
C GLU A 49 -26.39 -6.62 0.07
N ALA A 50 -26.03 -5.37 -0.24
CA ALA A 50 -26.51 -4.71 -1.45
C ALA A 50 -26.02 -5.42 -2.71
N ILE A 51 -24.75 -5.83 -2.74
CA ILE A 51 -24.18 -6.63 -3.84
C ILE A 51 -24.95 -7.96 -3.99
N ASP A 52 -25.25 -8.65 -2.90
CA ASP A 52 -26.00 -9.92 -2.92
C ASP A 52 -27.42 -9.75 -3.49
N ARG A 53 -28.02 -8.59 -3.30
CA ARG A 53 -29.33 -8.25 -3.88
C ARG A 53 -29.24 -7.77 -5.33
N GLY A 54 -28.03 -7.69 -5.91
CA GLY A 54 -27.81 -7.18 -7.26
C GLY A 54 -27.95 -5.65 -7.36
N GLU A 55 -27.85 -4.94 -6.24
CA GLU A 55 -27.85 -3.49 -6.23
C GLU A 55 -26.46 -2.97 -6.61
N PRO A 56 -26.35 -2.10 -7.63
CA PRO A 56 -25.04 -1.57 -8.01
C PRO A 56 -24.51 -0.61 -6.95
N LEU A 57 -23.24 -0.72 -6.61
CA LEU A 57 -22.53 0.22 -5.76
C LEU A 57 -21.65 1.11 -6.63
N ASP A 58 -21.76 2.41 -6.45
CA ASP A 58 -20.95 3.42 -7.14
C ASP A 58 -20.20 4.25 -6.10
N ILE A 59 -19.19 3.65 -5.49
CA ILE A 59 -18.42 4.24 -4.39
C ILE A 59 -17.16 4.94 -4.90
N LEU A 60 -16.48 4.30 -5.88
CA LEU A 60 -15.28 4.86 -6.51
C LEU A 60 -15.52 5.07 -8.00
N PRO A 61 -14.80 6.00 -8.65
CA PRO A 61 -14.82 6.09 -10.11
C PRO A 61 -14.18 4.85 -10.74
N ARG A 62 -14.62 4.49 -11.95
CA ARG A 62 -13.98 3.40 -12.71
C ARG A 62 -12.54 3.72 -13.06
N GLU A 63 -12.22 4.98 -13.29
CA GLU A 63 -10.89 5.46 -13.61
C GLU A 63 -10.45 6.47 -12.56
N LEU A 64 -9.39 6.16 -11.85
CA LEU A 64 -8.78 7.05 -10.86
C LEU A 64 -7.36 7.38 -11.28
N THR A 65 -7.10 8.66 -11.51
CA THR A 65 -5.76 9.17 -11.78
C THR A 65 -5.24 9.94 -10.57
N VAL A 66 -4.09 9.53 -10.09
CA VAL A 66 -3.41 10.12 -8.94
C VAL A 66 -1.99 10.50 -9.32
N GLN A 67 -1.35 11.36 -8.52
CA GLN A 67 0.05 11.74 -8.71
C GLN A 67 0.96 11.02 -7.71
N VAL A 68 2.22 10.83 -8.11
CA VAL A 68 3.27 10.40 -7.18
C VAL A 68 3.32 11.36 -5.99
N GLY A 69 3.33 10.80 -4.79
CA GLY A 69 3.32 11.55 -3.53
C GLY A 69 1.93 11.73 -2.92
N GLU A 70 0.85 11.54 -3.68
CA GLU A 70 -0.51 11.59 -3.17
C GLU A 70 -0.89 10.33 -2.40
N THR A 71 -1.87 10.46 -1.52
CA THR A 71 -2.33 9.41 -0.61
C THR A 71 -3.81 9.13 -0.81
N LEU A 72 -4.12 7.85 -1.00
CA LEU A 72 -5.48 7.30 -1.01
C LEU A 72 -5.79 6.67 0.36
N GLU A 73 -6.99 6.93 0.86
CA GLU A 73 -7.52 6.25 2.04
C GLU A 73 -8.85 5.57 1.69
N LEU A 74 -8.93 4.28 1.98
CA LEU A 74 -10.13 3.46 1.83
C LEU A 74 -10.57 2.99 3.21
N VAL A 75 -11.77 3.34 3.62
CA VAL A 75 -12.38 2.91 4.89
C VAL A 75 -13.51 1.94 4.58
N ASN A 76 -13.44 0.73 5.11
CA ASN A 76 -14.48 -0.28 4.97
C ASN A 76 -15.26 -0.42 6.28
N GLU A 77 -16.49 0.08 6.30
CA GLU A 77 -17.40 -0.07 7.44
C GLU A 77 -18.33 -1.29 7.30
N ASP A 78 -18.18 -2.04 6.19
CA ASP A 78 -18.95 -3.26 5.97
C ASP A 78 -18.42 -4.43 6.80
N ASP A 79 -19.23 -5.45 6.98
CA ASP A 79 -18.86 -6.70 7.65
C ASP A 79 -18.13 -7.70 6.75
N ARG A 80 -17.88 -7.34 5.50
CA ARG A 80 -17.14 -8.11 4.49
C ARG A 80 -15.93 -7.34 3.97
N GLY A 81 -14.94 -8.10 3.49
CA GLY A 81 -13.83 -7.55 2.70
C GLY A 81 -14.27 -7.19 1.29
N HIS A 82 -13.64 -6.16 0.72
CA HIS A 82 -13.88 -5.69 -0.64
C HIS A 82 -12.57 -5.54 -1.42
N LEU A 83 -12.62 -5.84 -2.71
CA LEU A 83 -11.51 -5.58 -3.63
C LEU A 83 -11.68 -4.22 -4.28
N VAL A 84 -10.62 -3.43 -4.26
CA VAL A 84 -10.52 -2.15 -4.94
C VAL A 84 -9.19 -2.14 -5.71
N GLY A 85 -9.21 -2.72 -6.90
CA GLY A 85 -8.02 -2.90 -7.71
C GLY A 85 -6.94 -3.69 -6.99
N PRO A 86 -5.74 -3.10 -6.75
CA PRO A 86 -4.66 -3.80 -6.06
C PRO A 86 -4.87 -3.96 -4.55
N PHE A 87 -5.94 -3.33 -4.00
CA PHE A 87 -6.16 -3.28 -2.56
C PHE A 87 -7.28 -4.22 -2.15
N PHE A 88 -6.99 -5.07 -1.17
CA PHE A 88 -8.02 -5.77 -0.41
C PHE A 88 -8.25 -5.03 0.91
N VAL A 89 -9.48 -4.59 1.13
CA VAL A 89 -9.86 -3.88 2.35
C VAL A 89 -10.74 -4.81 3.18
N GLY A 90 -10.22 -5.36 4.25
CA GLY A 90 -10.94 -6.26 5.14
C GLY A 90 -12.11 -5.58 5.86
N ALA A 91 -13.01 -6.40 6.41
CA ALA A 91 -14.16 -5.89 7.17
C ALA A 91 -13.71 -5.00 8.34
N GLY A 92 -14.21 -3.78 8.39
CA GLY A 92 -13.86 -2.79 9.43
C GLY A 92 -12.44 -2.24 9.33
N GLU A 93 -11.71 -2.53 8.26
CA GLU A 93 -10.34 -2.07 8.06
C GLU A 93 -10.28 -0.75 7.29
N THR A 94 -9.16 -0.07 7.47
CA THR A 94 -8.76 1.10 6.70
C THR A 94 -7.46 0.79 5.99
N VAL A 95 -7.43 1.01 4.68
CA VAL A 95 -6.20 0.96 3.88
C VAL A 95 -5.80 2.37 3.52
N ARG A 96 -4.55 2.70 3.81
CA ARG A 96 -3.97 3.98 3.47
C ARG A 96 -2.74 3.74 2.60
N GLN A 97 -2.75 4.32 1.40
CA GLN A 97 -1.75 4.09 0.39
C GLN A 97 -1.20 5.39 -0.17
N ARG A 98 0.12 5.58 -0.02
CA ARG A 98 0.86 6.62 -0.71
C ARG A 98 1.45 6.06 -2.00
N PHE A 99 1.29 6.79 -3.09
CA PHE A 99 1.82 6.40 -4.40
C PHE A 99 3.26 6.92 -4.56
N ASN A 100 4.19 6.01 -4.87
CA ASN A 100 5.62 6.33 -4.92
C ASN A 100 6.23 6.26 -6.31
N ALA A 101 5.53 5.68 -7.27
CA ALA A 101 6.03 5.53 -8.64
C ALA A 101 4.88 5.59 -9.65
N PRO A 102 5.14 6.10 -10.87
CA PRO A 102 4.15 6.10 -11.94
C PRO A 102 3.87 4.68 -12.44
N GLY A 103 2.65 4.46 -12.91
CA GLY A 103 2.22 3.18 -13.46
C GLY A 103 0.72 3.11 -13.60
N THR A 104 0.24 2.05 -14.25
CA THR A 104 -1.20 1.78 -14.40
C THR A 104 -1.52 0.39 -13.90
N PHE A 105 -2.57 0.29 -13.09
CA PHE A 105 -3.12 -0.96 -12.61
C PHE A 105 -4.58 -1.08 -13.05
N ILE A 106 -4.93 -2.22 -13.65
CA ILE A 106 -6.30 -2.56 -14.02
C ILE A 106 -6.69 -3.80 -13.21
N GLY A 107 -7.77 -3.74 -12.48
CA GLY A 107 -8.19 -4.84 -11.63
C GLY A 107 -9.65 -4.82 -11.26
N GLU A 108 -10.04 -5.85 -10.52
CA GLU A 108 -11.39 -6.01 -10.01
C GLU A 108 -11.73 -4.94 -8.98
N CYS A 109 -12.96 -4.43 -9.04
CA CYS A 109 -13.51 -3.52 -8.04
C CYS A 109 -14.93 -3.98 -7.68
N THR A 110 -15.11 -4.52 -6.49
CA THR A 110 -16.41 -5.03 -6.03
C THR A 110 -17.41 -3.93 -5.67
N VAL A 111 -16.93 -2.70 -5.54
CA VAL A 111 -17.72 -1.52 -5.13
C VAL A 111 -17.93 -0.50 -6.25
N HIS A 112 -17.83 -0.94 -7.49
CA HIS A 112 -18.19 -0.20 -8.69
C HIS A 112 -19.09 -1.04 -9.61
N PRO A 113 -20.11 -0.44 -10.27
CA PRO A 113 -21.07 -1.20 -11.10
C PRO A 113 -20.43 -1.96 -12.26
N SER A 114 -19.31 -1.47 -12.81
CA SER A 114 -18.58 -2.16 -13.88
C SER A 114 -17.79 -3.37 -13.42
N GLY A 115 -17.55 -3.53 -12.10
CA GLY A 115 -16.70 -4.56 -11.53
C GLY A 115 -15.20 -4.35 -11.78
N GLU A 116 -14.79 -3.21 -12.31
CA GLU A 116 -13.40 -2.92 -12.68
C GLU A 116 -12.99 -1.51 -12.28
N ILE A 117 -11.72 -1.35 -11.94
CA ILE A 117 -11.08 -0.05 -11.76
C ILE A 117 -9.78 0.02 -12.56
N VAL A 118 -9.53 1.18 -13.13
CA VAL A 118 -8.24 1.57 -13.73
C VAL A 118 -7.62 2.63 -12.85
N LEU A 119 -6.55 2.28 -12.18
CA LEU A 119 -5.77 3.19 -11.33
C LEU A 119 -4.51 3.60 -12.09
N THR A 120 -4.36 4.88 -12.38
CA THR A 120 -3.18 5.43 -13.04
C THR A 120 -2.46 6.38 -12.10
N VAL A 121 -1.18 6.13 -11.88
CA VAL A 121 -0.28 7.01 -11.13
C VAL A 121 0.59 7.75 -12.13
N VAL A 122 0.56 9.07 -12.10
CA VAL A 122 1.35 9.97 -12.96
C VAL A 122 2.36 10.75 -12.12
N GLU A 123 3.43 11.23 -12.77
CA GLU A 123 4.44 12.06 -12.13
C GLU A 123 3.95 13.47 -11.80
#